data_f3eb88a8fdfe4b5516ecce78b183794a
#
_entry.id   f3eb88a8fdfe4b5516ecce78b183794a
#
_cell.length_a   1.000
_cell.length_b   1.000
_cell.length_c   1.000
_cell.angle_alpha   90.00
_cell.angle_beta   90.00
_cell.angle_gamma   90.00
#
_symmetry.space_group_name_H-M   'P 1'
#
loop_
_entity.id
_entity.type
_entity.pdbx_description
1 polymer ?
#
loop_
_entity_poly.entity_id
_entity_poly.type
_entity_poly.pdbx_seq_one_letter_code
_entity_poly.pdbx_strand_id
1 'polypeptide(L)'
;MMAFIKQYFTTVLAALTIMSVAYLIFWVIFGRKLSNRKIQLSKRAGWSQIKGEIGATLLSFIGGTAFTVFLLSLKDIGLTKFYIDAGKYGLWYEVLMVIIILILSDTWFYWSHRAMHHPGIYKYVHALHHKSLDVNPYTSSSFHVIESLWLTFWILPLSMVMPVSMTALGIMQVIGTFNNLKSHLGYELFPKFSSLPPFNMLVNATNHSLHHTQYNGNYGLFFRFWDIICDTELNSTESTFNEIHQRENASIIDNTKYRSLIINKLVKETPDTISMYFKTEDKEFYNYKAGQYLTLKVKVGSKTYHRCFSLSSSPNIHDFLRITVKLKGEVSHYFYNESKIGDEVESLLPIGDFSFKPNMKVQKNYVMVAGGSGITPLFSMIFQMLQFEPHSKVVLLYTNRKVESIIFKKELNQLALQYPQFKYIDFISGKNRIEKNDLDLFKDAYYYICGPDALKDGIRQHLKDLKIAKSNINIEHFADGYMPWFGLFKGQKPNIKNKVAFF
;
A
#
# COMPACT_ATOMS: atom_id res chain seq x y z
N MET A 1 38.18 -2.31 15.37
CA MET A 1 37.43 -3.59 15.20
C MET A 1 36.64 -3.97 16.44
N MET A 2 37.24 -4.12 17.64
CA MET A 2 36.48 -4.50 18.88
C MET A 2 35.35 -3.51 19.24
N ALA A 3 35.58 -2.19 19.12
CA ALA A 3 34.53 -1.18 19.39
C ALA A 3 33.33 -1.33 18.45
N PHE A 4 33.57 -1.55 17.16
CA PHE A 4 32.52 -1.81 16.18
C PHE A 4 31.71 -3.07 16.55
N ILE A 5 32.39 -4.18 16.85
CA ILE A 5 31.75 -5.44 17.20
C ILE A 5 30.87 -5.27 18.45
N LYS A 6 31.41 -4.64 19.50
CA LYS A 6 30.66 -4.37 20.74
C LYS A 6 29.44 -3.51 20.46
N GLN A 7 29.61 -2.40 19.73
CA GLN A 7 28.52 -1.48 19.39
C GLN A 7 27.44 -2.19 18.57
N TYR A 8 27.83 -2.94 17.55
CA TYR A 8 26.91 -3.70 16.70
C TYR A 8 26.05 -4.67 17.52
N PHE A 9 26.69 -5.56 18.29
CA PHE A 9 25.95 -6.54 19.09
C PHE A 9 25.04 -5.91 20.14
N THR A 10 25.49 -4.84 20.81
CA THR A 10 24.68 -4.13 21.80
C THR A 10 23.44 -3.53 21.14
N THR A 11 23.59 -2.86 20.01
CA THR A 11 22.50 -2.17 19.31
C THR A 11 21.50 -3.20 18.73
N VAL A 12 22.00 -4.26 18.10
CA VAL A 12 21.17 -5.34 17.55
C VAL A 12 20.37 -6.04 18.67
N LEU A 13 21.03 -6.39 19.77
CA LEU A 13 20.37 -7.05 20.90
C LEU A 13 19.26 -6.18 21.48
N ALA A 14 19.54 -4.88 21.70
CA ALA A 14 18.56 -3.93 22.22
C ALA A 14 17.35 -3.81 21.26
N ALA A 15 17.60 -3.64 19.95
CA ALA A 15 16.54 -3.53 18.95
C ALA A 15 15.68 -4.80 18.88
N LEU A 16 16.28 -5.98 18.77
CA LEU A 16 15.55 -7.25 18.73
C LEU A 16 14.75 -7.49 20.01
N THR A 17 15.31 -7.12 21.19
CA THR A 17 14.58 -7.21 22.45
C THR A 17 13.34 -6.32 22.46
N ILE A 18 13.47 -5.06 22.08
CA ILE A 18 12.35 -4.11 22.01
C ILE A 18 11.26 -4.61 21.04
N MET A 19 11.65 -5.04 19.83
CA MET A 19 10.73 -5.58 18.84
C MET A 19 10.04 -6.86 19.32
N SER A 20 10.78 -7.78 19.96
CA SER A 20 10.23 -9.03 20.48
C SER A 20 9.24 -8.80 21.63
N VAL A 21 9.56 -7.87 22.53
CA VAL A 21 8.67 -7.47 23.62
C VAL A 21 7.39 -6.82 23.06
N ALA A 22 7.53 -5.92 22.08
CA ALA A 22 6.37 -5.31 21.44
C ALA A 22 5.53 -6.35 20.68
N TYR A 23 6.15 -7.29 19.97
CA TYR A 23 5.45 -8.38 19.31
C TYR A 23 4.69 -9.26 20.32
N LEU A 24 5.34 -9.65 21.39
CA LEU A 24 4.70 -10.43 22.46
C LEU A 24 3.49 -9.70 23.05
N ILE A 25 3.65 -8.42 23.38
CA ILE A 25 2.57 -7.62 24.00
C ILE A 25 1.40 -7.45 23.02
N PHE A 26 1.65 -6.88 21.83
CA PHE A 26 0.58 -6.43 20.94
C PHE A 26 0.03 -7.53 20.02
N TRP A 27 0.85 -8.50 19.63
CA TRP A 27 0.43 -9.54 18.69
C TRP A 27 0.03 -10.85 19.36
N VAL A 28 0.63 -11.16 20.53
CA VAL A 28 0.34 -12.41 21.24
C VAL A 28 -0.63 -12.16 22.41
N ILE A 29 -0.25 -11.31 23.36
CA ILE A 29 -1.03 -11.13 24.61
C ILE A 29 -2.33 -10.34 24.32
N PHE A 30 -2.22 -9.17 23.69
CA PHE A 30 -3.36 -8.29 23.45
C PHE A 30 -3.96 -8.40 22.04
N GLY A 31 -3.43 -9.25 21.16
CA GLY A 31 -3.86 -9.34 19.76
C GLY A 31 -5.37 -9.59 19.59
N ARG A 32 -5.99 -10.43 20.44
CA ARG A 32 -7.44 -10.64 20.42
C ARG A 32 -8.22 -9.42 20.92
N LYS A 33 -7.75 -8.76 21.99
CA LYS A 33 -8.42 -7.56 22.55
C LYS A 33 -8.31 -6.35 21.62
N LEU A 34 -7.23 -6.28 20.83
CA LEU A 34 -6.97 -5.21 19.88
C LEU A 34 -7.44 -5.52 18.46
N SER A 35 -8.18 -6.61 18.23
CA SER A 35 -8.60 -7.01 16.90
C SER A 35 -9.38 -5.92 16.15
N ASN A 36 -10.25 -5.18 16.86
CA ASN A 36 -10.97 -4.03 16.29
C ASN A 36 -10.05 -2.84 15.94
N ARG A 37 -8.85 -2.78 16.51
CA ARG A 37 -7.81 -1.77 16.22
C ARG A 37 -6.79 -2.23 15.17
N LYS A 38 -6.84 -3.48 14.72
CA LYS A 38 -5.98 -3.99 13.64
C LYS A 38 -6.26 -3.21 12.36
N ILE A 39 -5.21 -2.63 11.75
CA ILE A 39 -5.37 -1.78 10.56
C ILE A 39 -5.75 -2.65 9.36
N GLN A 40 -5.00 -3.70 9.11
CA GLN A 40 -5.29 -4.68 8.07
C GLN A 40 -5.92 -5.92 8.70
N LEU A 41 -7.18 -6.22 8.38
CA LEU A 41 -7.89 -7.37 8.95
C LEU A 41 -7.43 -8.70 8.36
N SER A 42 -6.76 -8.68 7.21
CA SER A 42 -6.14 -9.86 6.62
C SER A 42 -4.74 -10.04 7.14
N LYS A 43 -4.49 -11.12 7.90
CA LYS A 43 -3.16 -11.49 8.37
C LYS A 43 -2.36 -12.10 7.21
N ARG A 44 -1.31 -11.40 6.80
CA ARG A 44 -0.41 -11.83 5.71
C ARG A 44 0.99 -12.20 6.21
N ALA A 45 1.38 -11.71 7.40
CA ALA A 45 2.68 -11.97 7.99
C ALA A 45 2.75 -13.40 8.56
N GLY A 46 3.37 -14.31 7.83
CA GLY A 46 3.76 -15.63 8.33
C GLY A 46 5.16 -15.62 8.92
N TRP A 47 5.57 -16.75 9.54
CA TRP A 47 6.90 -16.90 10.13
C TRP A 47 8.04 -16.67 9.14
N SER A 48 7.82 -16.97 7.86
CA SER A 48 8.79 -16.70 6.78
C SER A 48 9.08 -15.21 6.62
N GLN A 49 8.05 -14.34 6.70
CA GLN A 49 8.24 -12.90 6.67
C GLN A 49 9.05 -12.42 7.87
N ILE A 50 8.67 -12.83 9.09
CA ILE A 50 9.36 -12.42 10.34
C ILE A 50 10.84 -12.80 10.29
N LYS A 51 11.19 -14.01 9.84
CA LYS A 51 12.60 -14.44 9.65
C LYS A 51 13.33 -13.52 8.66
N GLY A 52 12.70 -13.17 7.56
CA GLY A 52 13.26 -12.25 6.56
C GLY A 52 13.50 -10.85 7.14
N GLU A 53 12.56 -10.32 7.93
CA GLU A 53 12.65 -9.03 8.61
C GLU A 53 13.78 -9.01 9.65
N ILE A 54 13.93 -10.08 10.46
CA ILE A 54 15.04 -10.23 11.40
C ILE A 54 16.38 -10.23 10.63
N GLY A 55 16.48 -11.00 9.55
CA GLY A 55 17.66 -11.03 8.70
C GLY A 55 18.02 -9.68 8.10
N ALA A 56 17.02 -8.93 7.60
CA ALA A 56 17.20 -7.58 7.07
C ALA A 56 17.63 -6.61 8.18
N THR A 57 17.07 -6.71 9.39
CA THR A 57 17.47 -5.93 10.56
C THR A 57 18.95 -6.16 10.87
N LEU A 58 19.42 -7.39 10.95
CA LEU A 58 20.83 -7.71 11.20
C LEU A 58 21.74 -7.01 10.18
N LEU A 59 21.39 -7.05 8.90
CA LEU A 59 22.15 -6.41 7.84
C LEU A 59 22.09 -4.88 7.90
N SER A 60 20.94 -4.27 8.18
CA SER A 60 20.77 -2.83 8.25
C SER A 60 21.62 -2.21 9.38
N PHE A 61 21.71 -2.88 10.53
CA PHE A 61 22.51 -2.44 11.65
C PHE A 61 24.03 -2.47 11.39
N ILE A 62 24.52 -3.30 10.44
CA ILE A 62 25.92 -3.23 10.00
C ILE A 62 26.22 -1.85 9.43
N GLY A 63 25.39 -1.36 8.51
CA GLY A 63 25.53 -0.03 7.91
C GLY A 63 25.44 1.10 8.94
N GLY A 64 24.42 1.08 9.79
CA GLY A 64 24.24 2.08 10.84
C GLY A 64 25.38 2.12 11.84
N THR A 65 25.89 0.97 12.27
CA THR A 65 27.05 0.88 13.17
C THR A 65 28.33 1.36 12.49
N ALA A 66 28.57 0.98 11.23
CA ALA A 66 29.73 1.46 10.46
C ALA A 66 29.72 2.98 10.33
N PHE A 67 28.55 3.56 10.04
CA PHE A 67 28.41 5.01 9.96
C PHE A 67 28.61 5.71 11.30
N THR A 68 28.09 5.15 12.39
CA THR A 68 28.32 5.68 13.75
C THR A 68 29.80 5.68 14.11
N VAL A 69 30.51 4.57 13.86
CA VAL A 69 31.96 4.48 14.11
C VAL A 69 32.74 5.46 13.23
N PHE A 70 32.34 5.62 11.97
CA PHE A 70 32.90 6.62 11.08
C PHE A 70 32.75 8.06 11.62
N LEU A 71 31.54 8.44 12.06
CA LEU A 71 31.27 9.73 12.65
C LEU A 71 32.12 10.01 13.90
N LEU A 72 32.27 8.99 14.77
CA LEU A 72 33.12 9.09 15.96
C LEU A 72 34.61 9.26 15.60
N SER A 73 35.08 8.56 14.56
CA SER A 73 36.47 8.75 14.09
C SER A 73 36.69 10.14 13.52
N LEU A 74 35.72 10.75 12.87
CA LEU A 74 35.78 12.15 12.40
C LEU A 74 35.80 13.15 13.57
N LYS A 75 35.11 12.83 14.67
CA LYS A 75 35.18 13.60 15.91
C LYS A 75 36.60 13.57 16.51
N ASP A 76 37.23 12.40 16.54
CA ASP A 76 38.55 12.23 17.13
C ASP A 76 39.64 13.05 16.40
N ILE A 77 39.49 13.29 15.09
CA ILE A 77 40.36 14.14 14.27
C ILE A 77 39.88 15.59 14.15
N GLY A 78 38.82 15.97 14.91
CA GLY A 78 38.32 17.34 14.98
C GLY A 78 37.50 17.84 13.80
N LEU A 79 37.07 16.95 12.88
CA LEU A 79 36.26 17.32 11.72
C LEU A 79 34.77 17.48 12.04
N THR A 80 34.32 16.94 13.16
CA THR A 80 32.92 17.08 13.63
C THR A 80 32.89 17.72 15.02
N LYS A 81 31.80 18.45 15.30
CA LYS A 81 31.65 19.22 16.56
C LYS A 81 30.74 18.49 17.57
N PHE A 82 30.84 17.17 17.63
CA PHE A 82 30.10 16.39 18.65
C PHE A 82 30.66 16.68 20.06
N TYR A 83 29.78 16.84 21.04
CA TYR A 83 30.13 16.95 22.45
C TYR A 83 29.29 16.05 23.35
N ILE A 84 29.85 15.67 24.50
CA ILE A 84 29.24 14.71 25.45
C ILE A 84 28.71 15.44 26.69
N ASP A 85 29.39 16.50 27.12
CA ASP A 85 29.00 17.26 28.31
C ASP A 85 27.74 18.08 28.02
N ALA A 86 26.57 17.59 28.50
CA ALA A 86 25.26 18.22 28.32
C ALA A 86 25.17 19.64 28.93
N GLY A 87 26.04 19.97 29.88
CA GLY A 87 26.15 21.33 30.48
C GLY A 87 26.91 22.35 29.65
N LYS A 88 27.68 21.94 28.66
CA LYS A 88 28.67 22.76 27.93
C LYS A 88 28.10 24.06 27.36
N TYR A 89 26.89 24.02 26.79
CA TYR A 89 26.22 25.20 26.21
C TYR A 89 24.95 25.59 26.95
N GLY A 90 24.70 24.97 28.12
CA GLY A 90 23.50 25.15 28.93
C GLY A 90 22.31 24.34 28.47
N LEU A 91 21.36 24.16 29.36
CA LEU A 91 20.16 23.34 29.12
C LEU A 91 19.30 23.83 27.95
N TRP A 92 19.23 25.14 27.75
CA TRP A 92 18.48 25.74 26.63
C TRP A 92 19.00 25.24 25.28
N TYR A 93 20.33 25.05 25.16
CA TYR A 93 20.94 24.58 23.91
C TYR A 93 20.63 23.07 23.68
N GLU A 94 20.58 22.27 24.74
CA GLU A 94 20.17 20.86 24.64
C GLU A 94 18.72 20.76 24.11
N VAL A 95 17.81 21.57 24.67
CA VAL A 95 16.41 21.61 24.21
C VAL A 95 16.33 22.08 22.75
N LEU A 96 17.06 23.15 22.41
CA LEU A 96 17.11 23.64 21.03
C LEU A 96 17.67 22.58 20.08
N MET A 97 18.70 21.84 20.50
CA MET A 97 19.32 20.79 19.70
C MET A 97 18.33 19.63 19.44
N VAL A 98 17.55 19.21 20.44
CA VAL A 98 16.49 18.21 20.26
C VAL A 98 15.46 18.68 19.22
N ILE A 99 15.05 19.95 19.28
CA ILE A 99 14.10 20.52 18.31
C ILE A 99 14.68 20.55 16.89
N ILE A 100 15.94 21.00 16.75
CA ILE A 100 16.64 21.05 15.46
C ILE A 100 16.77 19.64 14.87
N ILE A 101 17.20 18.67 15.67
CA ILE A 101 17.32 17.27 15.25
C ILE A 101 15.97 16.70 14.83
N LEU A 102 14.89 16.99 15.57
CA LEU A 102 13.54 16.55 15.23
C LEU A 102 13.09 17.09 13.86
N ILE A 103 13.23 18.41 13.63
CA ILE A 103 12.82 19.05 12.39
C ILE A 103 13.66 18.56 11.21
N LEU A 104 14.99 18.49 11.37
CA LEU A 104 15.89 18.05 10.31
C LEU A 104 15.68 16.56 9.98
N SER A 105 15.54 15.70 11.00
CA SER A 105 15.30 14.27 10.77
C SER A 105 13.99 14.02 10.06
N ASP A 106 12.91 14.72 10.43
CA ASP A 106 11.60 14.60 9.77
C ASP A 106 11.65 15.08 8.32
N THR A 107 12.26 16.25 8.10
CA THR A 107 12.44 16.81 6.75
C THR A 107 13.30 15.93 5.87
N TRP A 108 14.47 15.48 6.37
CA TRP A 108 15.37 14.60 5.63
C TRP A 108 14.69 13.26 5.32
N PHE A 109 14.00 12.70 6.30
CA PHE A 109 13.28 11.43 6.12
C PHE A 109 12.24 11.55 5.02
N TYR A 110 11.39 12.56 5.04
CA TYR A 110 10.35 12.74 4.01
C TYR A 110 10.95 12.79 2.60
N TRP A 111 11.93 13.67 2.37
CA TRP A 111 12.52 13.84 1.04
C TRP A 111 13.31 12.62 0.58
N SER A 112 14.05 11.99 1.49
CA SER A 112 14.80 10.75 1.24
C SER A 112 13.85 9.59 0.93
N HIS A 113 12.81 9.42 1.72
CA HIS A 113 11.82 8.38 1.58
C HIS A 113 11.06 8.50 0.25
N ARG A 114 10.59 9.70 -0.06
CA ARG A 114 9.98 10.00 -1.36
C ARG A 114 10.92 9.74 -2.53
N ALA A 115 12.20 10.10 -2.42
CA ALA A 115 13.21 9.81 -3.45
C ALA A 115 13.45 8.30 -3.62
N MET A 116 13.46 7.53 -2.52
CA MET A 116 13.62 6.07 -2.56
C MET A 116 12.43 5.36 -3.23
N HIS A 117 11.25 6.00 -3.28
CA HIS A 117 10.11 5.51 -4.06
C HIS A 117 10.20 5.78 -5.56
N HIS A 118 11.20 6.53 -6.03
CA HIS A 118 11.42 6.70 -7.47
C HIS A 118 11.72 5.34 -8.13
N PRO A 119 11.08 4.99 -9.28
CA PRO A 119 11.20 3.67 -9.91
C PRO A 119 12.62 3.20 -10.18
N GLY A 120 13.55 4.13 -10.44
CA GLY A 120 14.97 3.83 -10.66
C GLY A 120 15.73 3.40 -9.39
N ILE A 121 15.27 3.80 -8.21
CA ILE A 121 15.94 3.60 -6.91
C ILE A 121 15.23 2.51 -6.11
N TYR A 122 13.91 2.54 -6.08
CA TYR A 122 13.04 1.71 -5.24
C TYR A 122 13.45 0.25 -5.16
N LYS A 123 13.60 -0.40 -6.30
CA LYS A 123 13.91 -1.84 -6.38
C LYS A 123 15.24 -2.25 -5.76
N TYR A 124 16.19 -1.32 -5.63
CA TYR A 124 17.55 -1.60 -5.14
C TYR A 124 17.73 -1.25 -3.67
N VAL A 125 16.97 -0.28 -3.16
CA VAL A 125 17.19 0.30 -1.83
C VAL A 125 16.00 0.04 -0.91
N HIS A 126 14.76 0.33 -1.33
CA HIS A 126 13.60 0.41 -0.47
C HIS A 126 12.59 -0.75 -0.60
N ALA A 127 12.64 -1.48 -1.72
CA ALA A 127 11.75 -2.62 -1.95
C ALA A 127 11.87 -3.73 -0.88
N LEU A 128 13.01 -3.84 -0.19
CA LEU A 128 13.20 -4.80 0.89
C LEU A 128 12.27 -4.48 2.07
N HIS A 129 12.17 -3.20 2.45
CA HIS A 129 11.31 -2.72 3.52
C HIS A 129 9.82 -2.96 3.18
N HIS A 130 9.42 -2.63 1.96
CA HIS A 130 8.07 -2.82 1.46
C HIS A 130 7.65 -4.26 1.16
N LYS A 131 8.51 -5.25 1.38
CA LYS A 131 8.07 -6.65 1.42
C LYS A 131 7.09 -6.92 2.55
N SER A 132 7.12 -6.13 3.58
CA SER A 132 6.26 -6.23 4.75
C SER A 132 4.94 -5.50 4.51
N LEU A 133 3.95 -6.17 3.90
CA LEU A 133 2.62 -5.58 3.69
C LEU A 133 1.77 -5.60 4.96
N ASP A 134 1.81 -6.68 5.74
CA ASP A 134 1.21 -6.72 7.08
C ASP A 134 2.31 -6.37 8.08
N VAL A 135 2.46 -5.06 8.30
CA VAL A 135 3.51 -4.52 9.16
C VAL A 135 3.38 -5.02 10.58
N ASN A 136 4.52 -5.33 11.19
CA ASN A 136 4.63 -5.83 12.55
C ASN A 136 5.89 -5.25 13.22
N PRO A 137 6.11 -5.39 14.53
CA PRO A 137 7.25 -4.80 15.21
C PRO A 137 8.62 -5.05 14.57
N TYR A 138 8.85 -6.22 13.94
CA TYR A 138 10.12 -6.51 13.27
C TYR A 138 10.29 -5.76 11.96
N THR A 139 9.21 -5.30 11.34
CA THR A 139 9.26 -4.45 10.14
C THR A 139 9.99 -3.13 10.42
N SER A 140 9.89 -2.61 11.65
CA SER A 140 10.39 -1.28 12.02
C SER A 140 11.90 -1.04 11.76
N SER A 141 12.69 -2.10 11.68
CA SER A 141 14.14 -2.00 11.41
C SER A 141 14.59 -2.85 10.22
N SER A 142 13.65 -3.38 9.45
CA SER A 142 13.90 -4.22 8.28
C SER A 142 14.24 -3.38 7.04
N PHE A 143 15.44 -2.78 7.02
CA PHE A 143 15.91 -1.92 5.94
C PHE A 143 17.04 -2.57 5.13
N HIS A 144 17.26 -2.05 3.92
CA HIS A 144 18.49 -2.31 3.19
C HIS A 144 19.65 -1.51 3.79
N VAL A 145 20.88 -2.03 3.73
CA VAL A 145 22.07 -1.36 4.30
C VAL A 145 22.24 0.07 3.76
N ILE A 146 22.06 0.27 2.45
CA ILE A 146 22.16 1.59 1.81
C ILE A 146 21.06 2.53 2.34
N GLU A 147 19.85 2.02 2.55
CA GLU A 147 18.75 2.80 3.11
C GLU A 147 19.07 3.29 4.51
N SER A 148 19.55 2.40 5.40
CA SER A 148 19.90 2.78 6.76
C SER A 148 21.00 3.85 6.82
N LEU A 149 22.01 3.76 5.93
CA LEU A 149 23.04 4.77 5.77
C LEU A 149 22.46 6.12 5.30
N TRP A 150 21.63 6.06 4.26
CA TRP A 150 21.03 7.26 3.66
C TRP A 150 20.13 8.01 4.63
N LEU A 151 19.31 7.30 5.40
CA LEU A 151 18.40 7.89 6.38
C LEU A 151 19.13 8.61 7.52
N THR A 152 20.38 8.23 7.84
CA THR A 152 21.17 8.83 8.91
C THR A 152 22.22 9.83 8.42
N PHE A 153 22.46 9.93 7.12
CA PHE A 153 23.55 10.71 6.52
C PHE A 153 23.52 12.22 6.88
N TRP A 154 22.34 12.81 7.08
CA TRP A 154 22.17 14.22 7.44
C TRP A 154 22.88 14.63 8.73
N ILE A 155 23.19 13.68 9.62
CA ILE A 155 23.90 13.95 10.87
C ILE A 155 25.33 14.44 10.60
N LEU A 156 25.95 13.94 9.52
CA LEU A 156 27.33 14.32 9.16
C LEU A 156 27.46 15.83 8.87
N PRO A 157 26.78 16.41 7.87
CA PRO A 157 26.89 17.84 7.61
C PRO A 157 26.44 18.70 8.80
N LEU A 158 25.42 18.30 9.55
CA LEU A 158 25.01 19.01 10.75
C LEU A 158 26.14 19.09 11.77
N SER A 159 26.83 17.98 12.06
CA SER A 159 27.93 17.92 13.03
C SER A 159 29.20 18.66 12.61
N MET A 160 29.39 18.88 11.31
CA MET A 160 30.48 19.70 10.80
C MET A 160 30.24 21.22 10.97
N VAL A 161 28.97 21.63 10.84
CA VAL A 161 28.59 23.05 10.87
C VAL A 161 28.40 23.56 12.30
N MET A 162 27.73 22.80 13.19
CA MET A 162 27.37 23.26 14.53
C MET A 162 27.66 22.21 15.60
N PRO A 163 27.82 22.61 16.88
CA PRO A 163 27.98 21.66 17.98
C PRO A 163 26.74 20.77 18.13
N VAL A 164 26.95 19.47 18.07
CA VAL A 164 25.85 18.48 18.21
C VAL A 164 25.99 17.71 19.53
N SER A 165 24.96 17.80 20.34
CA SER A 165 24.88 17.08 21.63
C SER A 165 24.68 15.58 21.43
N MET A 166 25.55 14.77 22.00
CA MET A 166 25.34 13.31 22.03
C MET A 166 24.13 12.93 22.91
N THR A 167 23.83 13.73 23.94
CA THR A 167 22.64 13.57 24.77
C THR A 167 21.36 13.83 23.97
N ALA A 168 21.32 14.94 23.22
CA ALA A 168 20.16 15.25 22.36
C ALA A 168 19.96 14.18 21.26
N LEU A 169 21.04 13.68 20.65
CA LEU A 169 20.96 12.54 19.71
C LEU A 169 20.42 11.28 20.38
N GLY A 170 20.85 10.97 21.60
CA GLY A 170 20.34 9.83 22.38
C GLY A 170 18.85 9.95 22.68
N ILE A 171 18.39 11.12 23.10
CA ILE A 171 16.97 11.41 23.33
C ILE A 171 16.16 11.19 22.05
N MET A 172 16.65 11.76 20.93
CA MET A 172 15.98 11.63 19.64
C MET A 172 15.99 10.19 19.09
N GLN A 173 17.07 9.43 19.37
CA GLN A 173 17.11 8.00 19.05
C GLN A 173 16.01 7.21 19.79
N VAL A 174 15.79 7.51 21.07
CA VAL A 174 14.71 6.87 21.85
C VAL A 174 13.35 7.26 21.27
N ILE A 175 13.09 8.57 21.08
CA ILE A 175 11.84 9.07 20.51
C ILE A 175 11.58 8.44 19.12
N GLY A 176 12.60 8.44 18.25
CA GLY A 176 12.52 7.87 16.92
C GLY A 176 12.25 6.37 16.91
N THR A 177 12.88 5.62 17.82
CA THR A 177 12.63 4.17 17.99
C THR A 177 11.19 3.89 18.38
N PHE A 178 10.64 4.61 19.36
CA PHE A 178 9.24 4.46 19.76
C PHE A 178 8.26 4.87 18.66
N ASN A 179 8.52 5.99 17.97
CA ASN A 179 7.68 6.44 16.87
C ASN A 179 7.68 5.44 15.70
N ASN A 180 8.84 4.93 15.32
CA ASN A 180 8.99 3.94 14.26
C ASN A 180 8.31 2.61 14.64
N LEU A 181 8.52 2.13 15.87
CA LEU A 181 7.85 0.94 16.39
C LEU A 181 6.33 1.09 16.39
N LYS A 182 5.80 2.23 16.88
CA LYS A 182 4.37 2.56 16.88
C LYS A 182 3.80 2.49 15.46
N SER A 183 4.49 3.07 14.48
CA SER A 183 4.04 3.10 13.10
C SER A 183 3.98 1.71 12.45
N HIS A 184 4.78 0.76 12.94
CA HIS A 184 4.84 -0.62 12.45
C HIS A 184 4.14 -1.64 13.37
N LEU A 185 3.39 -1.23 14.38
CA LEU A 185 2.67 -2.19 15.24
C LEU A 185 1.60 -2.99 14.50
N GLY A 186 1.05 -2.47 13.40
CA GLY A 186 -0.08 -3.06 12.69
C GLY A 186 -1.43 -2.81 13.37
N TYR A 187 -1.43 -2.04 14.46
CA TYR A 187 -2.61 -1.62 15.22
C TYR A 187 -2.65 -0.11 15.37
N GLU A 188 -3.83 0.49 15.21
CA GLU A 188 -4.03 1.93 15.45
C GLU A 188 -4.29 2.17 16.94
N LEU A 189 -3.27 2.71 17.63
CA LEU A 189 -3.34 2.97 19.07
C LEU A 189 -3.70 4.42 19.39
N PHE A 190 -3.62 5.33 18.43
CA PHE A 190 -4.02 6.71 18.66
C PHE A 190 -5.52 6.78 18.95
N PRO A 191 -5.93 7.59 19.93
CA PRO A 191 -7.34 7.78 20.24
C PRO A 191 -8.05 8.60 19.16
N LYS A 192 -9.38 8.49 19.07
CA LYS A 192 -10.18 9.16 18.04
C LYS A 192 -9.96 10.69 18.00
N PHE A 193 -9.74 11.34 19.14
CA PHE A 193 -9.51 12.79 19.21
C PHE A 193 -8.21 13.22 18.49
N SER A 194 -7.27 12.31 18.26
CA SER A 194 -6.03 12.63 17.53
C SER A 194 -6.25 12.96 16.05
N SER A 195 -7.45 12.77 15.53
CA SER A 195 -7.87 13.30 14.23
C SER A 195 -8.15 14.80 14.22
N LEU A 196 -8.15 15.45 15.39
CA LEU A 196 -8.41 16.88 15.54
C LEU A 196 -7.09 17.68 15.68
N PRO A 197 -7.04 18.95 15.24
CA PRO A 197 -5.88 19.81 15.45
C PRO A 197 -5.59 20.03 16.96
N PRO A 198 -4.31 20.13 17.33
CA PRO A 198 -3.09 20.02 16.51
C PRO A 198 -2.59 18.58 16.30
N PHE A 199 -3.22 17.59 16.94
CA PHE A 199 -2.74 16.20 16.97
C PHE A 199 -2.82 15.51 15.60
N ASN A 200 -3.73 15.97 14.73
CA ASN A 200 -3.87 15.46 13.36
C ASN A 200 -2.65 15.72 12.47
N MET A 201 -1.70 16.54 12.93
CA MET A 201 -0.41 16.73 12.23
C MET A 201 0.58 15.59 12.48
N LEU A 202 0.33 14.73 13.46
CA LEU A 202 1.19 13.59 13.77
C LEU A 202 0.92 12.40 12.85
N VAL A 203 1.99 11.74 12.41
CA VAL A 203 1.90 10.46 11.70
C VAL A 203 1.42 9.38 12.68
N ASN A 204 0.33 8.71 12.35
CA ASN A 204 -0.20 7.58 13.11
C ASN A 204 0.13 6.24 12.42
N ALA A 205 -0.21 5.12 13.06
CA ALA A 205 0.04 3.79 12.50
C ALA A 205 -0.75 3.54 11.20
N THR A 206 -1.94 4.13 11.06
CA THR A 206 -2.77 4.02 9.85
C THR A 206 -2.10 4.69 8.65
N ASN A 207 -1.51 5.90 8.82
CA ASN A 207 -0.75 6.57 7.76
C ASN A 207 0.33 5.65 7.18
N HIS A 208 1.14 5.08 8.06
CA HIS A 208 2.30 4.29 7.65
C HIS A 208 1.92 2.91 7.13
N SER A 209 0.92 2.26 7.71
CA SER A 209 0.40 0.98 7.21
C SER A 209 -0.19 1.11 5.80
N LEU A 210 -0.88 2.21 5.50
CA LEU A 210 -1.39 2.49 4.15
C LEU A 210 -0.26 2.80 3.18
N HIS A 211 0.81 3.47 3.63
CA HIS A 211 2.02 3.65 2.84
C HIS A 211 2.61 2.30 2.40
N HIS A 212 2.70 1.31 3.28
CA HIS A 212 3.18 -0.03 2.94
C HIS A 212 2.28 -0.78 1.95
N THR A 213 0.99 -0.46 1.86
CA THR A 213 0.06 -1.14 0.96
C THR A 213 -0.17 -0.40 -0.36
N GLN A 214 -0.09 0.95 -0.36
CA GLN A 214 -0.41 1.78 -1.52
C GLN A 214 0.82 2.41 -2.18
N TYR A 215 1.96 2.48 -1.51
CA TYR A 215 3.29 2.91 -1.99
C TYR A 215 3.44 4.37 -2.44
N ASN A 216 2.38 5.06 -2.84
CA ASN A 216 2.43 6.34 -3.56
C ASN A 216 2.04 7.54 -2.69
N GLY A 217 2.35 7.51 -1.40
CA GLY A 217 2.04 8.62 -0.49
C GLY A 217 2.28 8.26 0.97
N ASN A 218 2.00 9.21 1.88
CA ASN A 218 2.25 9.11 3.31
C ASN A 218 3.72 8.84 3.64
N TYR A 219 4.62 9.69 3.13
CA TYR A 219 6.08 9.53 3.29
C TYR A 219 6.62 10.07 4.60
N GLY A 220 5.82 10.76 5.41
CA GLY A 220 6.23 11.41 6.66
C GLY A 220 6.66 10.43 7.76
N LEU A 221 7.55 10.90 8.67
CA LEU A 221 8.07 10.13 9.82
C LEU A 221 7.34 10.48 11.12
N PHE A 222 7.45 11.74 11.56
CA PHE A 222 6.80 12.25 12.76
C PHE A 222 5.56 13.05 12.44
N PHE A 223 5.65 13.88 11.37
CA PHE A 223 4.63 14.84 11.00
C PHE A 223 4.15 14.61 9.57
N ARG A 224 2.85 14.90 9.34
CA ARG A 224 2.21 14.90 8.01
C ARG A 224 2.49 16.17 7.21
N PHE A 225 3.25 17.12 7.78
CA PHE A 225 3.50 18.45 7.23
C PHE A 225 3.91 18.42 5.74
N TRP A 226 4.95 17.65 5.43
CA TRP A 226 5.43 17.54 4.05
C TRP A 226 4.46 16.79 3.14
N ASP A 227 3.77 15.77 3.64
CA ASP A 227 2.73 15.06 2.87
C ASP A 227 1.60 16.01 2.48
N ILE A 228 1.18 16.90 3.37
CA ILE A 228 0.14 17.90 3.11
C ILE A 228 0.63 18.94 2.09
N ILE A 229 1.81 19.55 2.29
CA ILE A 229 2.36 20.59 1.41
C ILE A 229 2.64 20.05 0.01
N CYS A 230 3.22 18.85 -0.09
CA CYS A 230 3.62 18.25 -1.36
C CYS A 230 2.50 17.42 -2.02
N ASP A 231 1.30 17.42 -1.44
CA ASP A 231 0.14 16.73 -1.99
C ASP A 231 0.35 15.20 -2.13
N THR A 232 1.07 14.59 -1.16
CA THR A 232 1.39 13.16 -1.16
C THR A 232 0.63 12.37 -0.10
N GLU A 233 -0.33 13.00 0.60
CA GLU A 233 -1.17 12.28 1.54
C GLU A 233 -2.18 11.39 0.82
N LEU A 234 -2.31 10.14 1.28
CA LEU A 234 -3.25 9.18 0.72
C LEU A 234 -4.69 9.50 1.15
N ASN A 235 -5.60 9.61 0.19
CA ASN A 235 -7.01 9.95 0.41
C ASN A 235 -7.74 8.96 1.35
N SER A 236 -7.29 7.71 1.39
CA SER A 236 -7.87 6.66 2.24
C SER A 236 -7.46 6.77 3.71
N THR A 237 -6.51 7.63 4.07
CA THR A 237 -5.94 7.69 5.42
C THR A 237 -6.98 8.03 6.47
N GLU A 238 -7.67 9.15 6.29
CA GLU A 238 -8.68 9.62 7.26
C GLU A 238 -9.89 8.68 7.32
N SER A 239 -10.36 8.20 6.19
CA SER A 239 -11.49 7.28 6.13
C SER A 239 -11.15 5.95 6.81
N THR A 240 -9.95 5.41 6.60
CA THR A 240 -9.49 4.17 7.25
C THR A 240 -9.33 4.36 8.76
N PHE A 241 -8.73 5.48 9.19
CA PHE A 241 -8.61 5.81 10.62
C PHE A 241 -9.98 5.86 11.29
N ASN A 242 -10.95 6.56 10.68
CA ASN A 242 -12.31 6.66 11.19
C ASN A 242 -13.04 5.31 11.18
N GLU A 243 -12.87 4.48 10.13
CA GLU A 243 -13.44 3.12 10.09
C GLU A 243 -12.93 2.27 11.24
N ILE A 244 -11.61 2.29 11.51
CA ILE A 244 -11.02 1.54 12.64
C ILE A 244 -11.64 1.93 13.97
N HIS A 245 -11.91 3.22 14.19
CA HIS A 245 -12.51 3.71 15.43
C HIS A 245 -14.02 3.46 15.56
N GLN A 246 -14.69 3.09 14.48
CA GLN A 246 -16.11 2.74 14.47
C GLN A 246 -16.35 1.22 14.52
N ARG A 247 -15.30 0.41 14.42
CA ARG A 247 -15.44 -1.06 14.48
C ARG A 247 -15.79 -1.51 15.89
N GLU A 248 -16.94 -2.14 16.04
CA GLU A 248 -17.36 -2.80 17.29
C GLU A 248 -16.73 -4.19 17.41
N ASN A 249 -16.74 -4.95 16.32
CA ASN A 249 -16.16 -6.29 16.22
C ASN A 249 -15.31 -6.41 14.96
N ALA A 250 -14.19 -7.11 15.06
CA ALA A 250 -13.36 -7.45 13.92
C ALA A 250 -12.84 -8.88 14.04
N SER A 251 -13.01 -9.66 12.98
CA SER A 251 -12.35 -10.95 12.81
C SER A 251 -11.14 -10.79 11.92
N ILE A 252 -9.99 -11.29 12.39
CA ILE A 252 -8.76 -11.30 11.60
C ILE A 252 -8.77 -12.55 10.73
N ILE A 253 -8.75 -12.36 9.42
CA ILE A 253 -8.73 -13.43 8.43
C ILE A 253 -7.27 -13.88 8.24
N ASP A 254 -6.99 -15.16 8.47
CA ASP A 254 -5.65 -15.74 8.20
C ASP A 254 -5.49 -15.97 6.70
N ASN A 255 -4.74 -15.08 6.04
CA ASN A 255 -4.44 -15.11 4.62
C ASN A 255 -2.96 -15.46 4.34
N THR A 256 -2.37 -16.31 5.18
CA THR A 256 -0.98 -16.78 5.02
C THR A 256 -0.85 -18.04 4.16
N LYS A 257 -1.97 -18.74 3.91
CA LYS A 257 -2.00 -20.02 3.19
C LYS A 257 -2.79 -19.89 1.89
N TYR A 258 -2.26 -20.50 0.83
CA TYR A 258 -2.99 -20.72 -0.41
C TYR A 258 -4.07 -21.78 -0.21
N ARG A 259 -5.23 -21.55 -0.80
CA ARG A 259 -6.41 -22.41 -0.77
C ARG A 259 -6.86 -22.68 -2.19
N SER A 260 -7.54 -23.79 -2.41
CA SER A 260 -7.95 -24.24 -3.73
C SER A 260 -9.25 -23.55 -4.20
N LEU A 261 -9.26 -23.18 -5.47
CA LEU A 261 -10.41 -22.74 -6.22
C LEU A 261 -10.56 -23.59 -7.48
N ILE A 262 -11.76 -24.04 -7.78
CA ILE A 262 -12.04 -24.85 -8.97
C ILE A 262 -12.70 -23.98 -10.05
N ILE A 263 -12.17 -24.02 -11.27
CA ILE A 263 -12.77 -23.36 -12.44
C ILE A 263 -14.07 -24.07 -12.79
N ASN A 264 -15.18 -23.35 -12.62
CA ASN A 264 -16.53 -23.89 -12.90
C ASN A 264 -17.06 -23.48 -14.28
N LYS A 265 -16.62 -22.34 -14.81
CA LYS A 265 -17.04 -21.80 -16.10
C LYS A 265 -15.97 -20.89 -16.70
N LEU A 266 -15.85 -20.92 -18.03
CA LEU A 266 -14.98 -20.05 -18.81
C LEU A 266 -15.82 -19.32 -19.85
N VAL A 267 -15.61 -17.99 -19.98
CA VAL A 267 -16.32 -17.15 -20.97
C VAL A 267 -15.32 -16.25 -21.66
N LYS A 268 -15.22 -16.31 -22.99
CA LYS A 268 -14.47 -15.35 -23.79
C LYS A 268 -15.30 -14.08 -23.93
N GLU A 269 -14.89 -13.03 -23.23
CA GLU A 269 -15.57 -11.72 -23.23
C GLU A 269 -15.29 -10.92 -24.51
N THR A 270 -14.02 -10.99 -24.93
CA THR A 270 -13.51 -10.34 -26.14
C THR A 270 -12.47 -11.24 -26.79
N PRO A 271 -11.99 -10.93 -28.03
CA PRO A 271 -10.94 -11.72 -28.68
C PRO A 271 -9.63 -11.85 -27.87
N ASP A 272 -9.40 -10.98 -26.86
CA ASP A 272 -8.19 -10.95 -26.04
C ASP A 272 -8.48 -11.02 -24.54
N THR A 273 -9.71 -11.39 -24.13
CA THR A 273 -10.09 -11.38 -22.70
C THR A 273 -10.96 -12.57 -22.36
N ILE A 274 -10.66 -13.24 -21.25
CA ILE A 274 -11.41 -14.38 -20.72
C ILE A 274 -11.87 -14.11 -19.29
N SER A 275 -13.12 -14.44 -18.97
CA SER A 275 -13.66 -14.52 -17.61
C SER A 275 -13.61 -15.95 -17.10
N MET A 276 -13.08 -16.10 -15.89
CA MET A 276 -12.99 -17.37 -15.18
C MET A 276 -13.87 -17.30 -13.94
N TYR A 277 -14.78 -18.25 -13.83
CA TYR A 277 -15.70 -18.38 -12.73
C TYR A 277 -15.23 -19.50 -11.81
N PHE A 278 -15.18 -19.24 -10.52
CA PHE A 278 -14.79 -20.20 -9.53
C PHE A 278 -15.94 -20.50 -8.58
N LYS A 279 -16.04 -21.74 -8.16
CA LYS A 279 -16.82 -22.18 -7.01
C LYS A 279 -15.91 -22.80 -5.97
N THR A 280 -16.20 -22.59 -4.71
CA THR A 280 -15.52 -23.18 -3.58
C THR A 280 -16.48 -23.38 -2.42
N GLU A 281 -16.25 -24.41 -1.61
CA GLU A 281 -16.98 -24.64 -0.35
C GLU A 281 -16.46 -23.75 0.79
N ASP A 282 -15.27 -23.16 0.62
CA ASP A 282 -14.67 -22.25 1.59
C ASP A 282 -15.38 -20.89 1.57
N LYS A 283 -16.30 -20.71 2.52
CA LYS A 283 -17.14 -19.53 2.63
C LYS A 283 -16.35 -18.24 2.89
N GLU A 284 -15.12 -18.32 3.38
CA GLU A 284 -14.28 -17.16 3.61
C GLU A 284 -13.95 -16.41 2.31
N PHE A 285 -13.93 -17.11 1.17
CA PHE A 285 -13.74 -16.47 -0.14
C PHE A 285 -14.87 -15.52 -0.54
N TYR A 286 -16.07 -15.72 -0.04
CA TYR A 286 -17.23 -14.88 -0.35
C TYR A 286 -17.35 -13.66 0.59
N ASN A 287 -16.56 -13.63 1.67
CA ASN A 287 -16.52 -12.50 2.60
C ASN A 287 -15.51 -11.44 2.12
N TYR A 288 -15.84 -10.73 1.04
CA TYR A 288 -15.01 -9.69 0.48
C TYR A 288 -15.80 -8.39 0.21
N LYS A 289 -15.09 -7.30 -0.06
CA LYS A 289 -15.66 -6.02 -0.50
C LYS A 289 -15.53 -5.91 -2.03
N ALA A 290 -16.55 -5.35 -2.69
CA ALA A 290 -16.47 -5.08 -4.13
C ALA A 290 -15.24 -4.24 -4.46
N GLY A 291 -14.52 -4.62 -5.52
CA GLY A 291 -13.26 -4.00 -5.93
C GLY A 291 -11.99 -4.72 -5.45
N GLN A 292 -12.09 -5.63 -4.47
CA GLN A 292 -10.96 -6.45 -4.02
C GLN A 292 -10.49 -7.45 -5.08
N TYR A 293 -9.30 -8.02 -4.88
CA TYR A 293 -8.65 -8.95 -5.80
C TYR A 293 -8.23 -10.25 -5.14
N LEU A 294 -8.07 -11.30 -5.95
CA LEU A 294 -7.43 -12.57 -5.60
C LEU A 294 -5.96 -12.54 -5.97
N THR A 295 -5.12 -13.16 -5.14
CA THR A 295 -3.72 -13.46 -5.47
C THR A 295 -3.62 -14.94 -5.83
N LEU A 296 -3.52 -15.23 -7.11
CA LEU A 296 -3.42 -16.60 -7.63
C LEU A 296 -1.96 -17.06 -7.70
N LYS A 297 -1.73 -18.32 -7.34
CA LYS A 297 -0.48 -19.05 -7.55
C LYS A 297 -0.67 -19.98 -8.74
N VAL A 298 -0.01 -19.67 -9.85
CA VAL A 298 -0.21 -20.33 -11.15
C VAL A 298 1.10 -20.96 -11.60
N LYS A 299 1.04 -22.24 -11.98
CA LYS A 299 2.18 -22.96 -12.55
C LYS A 299 2.05 -22.96 -14.08
N VAL A 300 3.02 -22.36 -14.78
CA VAL A 300 3.11 -22.38 -16.25
C VAL A 300 4.42 -23.04 -16.65
N GLY A 301 4.37 -24.23 -17.22
CA GLY A 301 5.53 -25.06 -17.45
C GLY A 301 6.26 -25.39 -16.14
N SER A 302 7.55 -25.09 -16.08
CA SER A 302 8.37 -25.28 -14.87
C SER A 302 8.36 -24.11 -13.90
N LYS A 303 7.72 -22.98 -14.24
CA LYS A 303 7.74 -21.75 -13.45
C LYS A 303 6.44 -21.58 -12.67
N THR A 304 6.56 -21.07 -11.45
CA THR A 304 5.43 -20.69 -10.61
C THR A 304 5.32 -19.16 -10.56
N TYR A 305 4.14 -18.66 -10.85
CA TYR A 305 3.80 -17.24 -10.85
C TYR A 305 2.78 -16.92 -9.74
N HIS A 306 2.89 -15.75 -9.18
CA HIS A 306 1.89 -15.19 -8.28
C HIS A 306 1.35 -13.91 -8.93
N ARG A 307 0.04 -13.86 -9.15
CA ARG A 307 -0.60 -12.78 -9.89
C ARG A 307 -1.91 -12.35 -9.23
N CYS A 308 -2.12 -11.05 -9.21
CA CYS A 308 -3.32 -10.45 -8.66
C CYS A 308 -4.33 -10.18 -9.77
N PHE A 309 -5.58 -10.56 -9.53
CA PHE A 309 -6.70 -10.32 -10.42
C PHE A 309 -7.89 -9.81 -9.65
N SER A 310 -8.38 -8.62 -10.01
CA SER A 310 -9.56 -8.04 -9.40
C SER A 310 -10.78 -8.93 -9.60
N LEU A 311 -11.58 -9.06 -8.54
CA LEU A 311 -12.85 -9.73 -8.62
C LEU A 311 -13.86 -8.88 -9.40
N SER A 312 -14.38 -9.41 -10.48
CA SER A 312 -15.44 -8.79 -11.28
C SER A 312 -16.84 -9.31 -10.90
N SER A 313 -16.94 -10.33 -10.04
CA SER A 313 -18.16 -10.67 -9.30
C SER A 313 -18.39 -9.69 -8.15
N SER A 314 -19.63 -9.59 -7.69
CA SER A 314 -20.01 -8.71 -6.59
C SER A 314 -20.40 -9.51 -5.36
N PRO A 315 -19.87 -9.23 -4.16
CA PRO A 315 -20.20 -9.96 -2.94
C PRO A 315 -21.69 -9.78 -2.60
N ASN A 316 -22.29 -10.78 -1.94
CA ASN A 316 -23.70 -10.81 -1.54
C ASN A 316 -24.73 -10.69 -2.69
N ILE A 317 -24.27 -10.70 -3.95
CA ILE A 317 -25.14 -10.70 -5.14
C ILE A 317 -24.89 -11.96 -5.97
N HIS A 318 -23.62 -12.36 -6.13
CA HIS A 318 -23.25 -13.55 -6.90
C HIS A 318 -22.82 -14.68 -5.97
N ASP A 319 -23.19 -15.91 -6.31
CA ASP A 319 -22.81 -17.16 -5.64
C ASP A 319 -21.54 -17.79 -6.21
N PHE A 320 -20.78 -17.00 -6.98
CA PHE A 320 -19.51 -17.38 -7.62
C PHE A 320 -18.48 -16.26 -7.48
N LEU A 321 -17.22 -16.63 -7.60
CA LEU A 321 -16.11 -15.66 -7.77
C LEU A 321 -15.78 -15.57 -9.25
N ARG A 322 -15.63 -14.37 -9.78
CA ARG A 322 -15.22 -14.13 -11.17
C ARG A 322 -14.02 -13.21 -11.23
N ILE A 323 -12.96 -13.66 -11.91
CA ILE A 323 -11.89 -12.81 -12.39
C ILE A 323 -11.99 -12.70 -13.92
N THR A 324 -11.51 -11.58 -14.47
CA THR A 324 -11.53 -11.36 -15.92
C THR A 324 -10.14 -10.92 -16.35
N VAL A 325 -9.52 -11.72 -17.21
CA VAL A 325 -8.10 -11.67 -17.53
C VAL A 325 -7.90 -11.30 -18.98
N LYS A 326 -7.22 -10.17 -19.21
CA LYS A 326 -6.83 -9.72 -20.56
C LYS A 326 -5.46 -10.26 -20.94
N LEU A 327 -5.29 -10.68 -22.18
CA LEU A 327 -4.04 -11.21 -22.72
C LEU A 327 -2.93 -10.15 -22.66
N LYS A 328 -1.83 -10.49 -21.95
CA LYS A 328 -0.67 -9.60 -21.83
C LYS A 328 0.67 -10.30 -21.55
N GLY A 329 0.71 -11.37 -20.82
CA GLY A 329 1.91 -12.09 -20.41
C GLY A 329 1.65 -13.59 -20.25
N GLU A 330 2.68 -14.37 -19.87
CA GLU A 330 2.64 -15.85 -19.83
C GLU A 330 1.42 -16.39 -19.10
N VAL A 331 1.10 -15.88 -17.91
CA VAL A 331 -0.04 -16.36 -17.12
C VAL A 331 -1.38 -16.08 -17.81
N SER A 332 -1.55 -14.91 -18.40
CA SER A 332 -2.80 -14.57 -19.11
C SER A 332 -2.97 -15.40 -20.39
N HIS A 333 -1.88 -15.71 -21.09
CA HIS A 333 -1.90 -16.63 -22.25
C HIS A 333 -2.25 -18.06 -21.81
N TYR A 334 -1.67 -18.53 -20.69
CA TYR A 334 -2.03 -19.84 -20.11
C TYR A 334 -3.52 -19.90 -19.80
N PHE A 335 -4.07 -18.90 -19.08
CA PHE A 335 -5.48 -18.86 -18.74
C PHE A 335 -6.40 -18.84 -19.98
N TYR A 336 -6.02 -18.09 -21.01
CA TYR A 336 -6.84 -17.94 -22.20
C TYR A 336 -6.84 -19.17 -23.11
N ASN A 337 -5.69 -19.87 -23.24
CA ASN A 337 -5.50 -20.94 -24.20
C ASN A 337 -5.55 -22.34 -23.60
N GLU A 338 -5.16 -22.52 -22.34
CA GLU A 338 -4.87 -23.83 -21.78
C GLU A 338 -5.81 -24.22 -20.62
N SER A 339 -6.39 -23.23 -19.89
CA SER A 339 -7.27 -23.50 -18.76
C SER A 339 -8.56 -24.20 -19.18
N LYS A 340 -8.99 -25.15 -18.38
CA LYS A 340 -10.21 -25.95 -18.59
C LYS A 340 -11.14 -25.88 -17.37
N ILE A 341 -12.41 -26.15 -17.59
CA ILE A 341 -13.37 -26.38 -16.52
C ILE A 341 -12.93 -27.59 -15.72
N GLY A 342 -12.92 -27.48 -14.40
CA GLY A 342 -12.41 -28.48 -13.47
C GLY A 342 -10.98 -28.26 -13.02
N ASP A 343 -10.20 -27.38 -13.67
CA ASP A 343 -8.85 -27.07 -13.23
C ASP A 343 -8.85 -26.42 -11.85
N GLU A 344 -7.87 -26.79 -11.04
CA GLU A 344 -7.62 -26.28 -9.71
C GLU A 344 -6.60 -25.16 -9.74
N VAL A 345 -6.92 -24.04 -9.10
CA VAL A 345 -6.04 -22.86 -8.98
C VAL A 345 -5.88 -22.50 -7.52
N GLU A 346 -4.65 -22.40 -7.04
CA GLU A 346 -4.36 -21.97 -5.67
C GLU A 346 -4.49 -20.45 -5.54
N SER A 347 -5.24 -19.98 -4.53
CA SER A 347 -5.48 -18.56 -4.25
C SER A 347 -5.31 -18.22 -2.78
N LEU A 348 -4.87 -17.00 -2.50
CA LEU A 348 -5.09 -16.33 -1.23
C LEU A 348 -6.53 -15.79 -1.19
N LEU A 349 -7.07 -15.55 0.02
CA LEU A 349 -8.36 -14.91 0.19
C LEU A 349 -8.37 -13.49 -0.40
N PRO A 350 -9.57 -12.98 -0.79
CA PRO A 350 -9.69 -11.65 -1.36
C PRO A 350 -9.17 -10.55 -0.46
N ILE A 351 -8.42 -9.61 -1.03
CA ILE A 351 -7.83 -8.45 -0.33
C ILE A 351 -7.80 -7.24 -1.27
N GLY A 352 -7.56 -6.06 -0.72
CA GLY A 352 -7.36 -4.81 -1.46
C GLY A 352 -8.06 -3.64 -0.77
N ASP A 353 -7.46 -2.46 -0.91
CA ASP A 353 -7.96 -1.23 -0.30
C ASP A 353 -8.87 -0.44 -1.26
N PHE A 354 -8.70 -0.64 -2.57
CA PHE A 354 -9.62 -0.10 -3.57
C PHE A 354 -10.93 -0.89 -3.51
N SER A 355 -11.80 -0.48 -2.61
CA SER A 355 -13.03 -1.22 -2.34
C SER A 355 -14.21 -0.30 -2.08
N PHE A 356 -15.42 -0.82 -2.25
CA PHE A 356 -16.67 -0.13 -2.01
C PHE A 356 -17.49 -0.87 -0.95
N LYS A 357 -18.04 -0.11 0.00
CA LYS A 357 -18.99 -0.59 0.99
C LYS A 357 -20.28 0.20 0.83
N PRO A 358 -21.38 -0.44 0.42
CA PRO A 358 -22.64 0.24 0.21
C PRO A 358 -23.25 0.75 1.52
N ASN A 359 -24.05 1.81 1.41
CA ASN A 359 -24.84 2.34 2.51
C ASN A 359 -26.24 2.73 2.02
N MET A 360 -27.24 1.96 2.35
CA MET A 360 -28.64 2.12 1.90
C MET A 360 -29.28 3.47 2.27
N LYS A 361 -28.69 4.21 3.23
CA LYS A 361 -29.22 5.49 3.73
C LYS A 361 -28.66 6.72 2.99
N VAL A 362 -27.72 6.52 2.04
CA VAL A 362 -27.08 7.63 1.34
C VAL A 362 -27.63 7.78 -0.07
N GLN A 363 -27.65 9.02 -0.52
CA GLN A 363 -27.89 9.42 -1.90
C GLN A 363 -26.66 10.17 -2.39
N LYS A 364 -25.93 9.57 -3.35
CA LYS A 364 -24.66 10.10 -3.86
C LYS A 364 -24.62 10.05 -5.38
N ASN A 365 -23.73 10.86 -5.96
CA ASN A 365 -23.36 10.75 -7.35
C ASN A 365 -22.01 10.03 -7.44
N TYR A 366 -21.91 8.97 -8.23
CA TYR A 366 -20.69 8.22 -8.47
C TYR A 366 -20.28 8.33 -9.93
N VAL A 367 -19.02 8.66 -10.17
CA VAL A 367 -18.41 8.64 -11.50
C VAL A 367 -17.32 7.58 -11.53
N MET A 368 -17.55 6.54 -12.30
CA MET A 368 -16.64 5.43 -12.50
C MET A 368 -15.88 5.66 -13.81
N VAL A 369 -14.55 5.73 -13.76
CA VAL A 369 -13.72 5.90 -14.96
C VAL A 369 -12.89 4.65 -15.17
N ALA A 370 -13.20 3.90 -16.23
CA ALA A 370 -12.55 2.65 -16.57
C ALA A 370 -11.67 2.78 -17.83
N GLY A 371 -10.52 2.11 -17.85
CA GLY A 371 -9.68 1.93 -19.02
C GLY A 371 -9.38 0.46 -19.29
N GLY A 372 -9.88 -0.12 -20.38
CA GLY A 372 -9.66 -1.52 -20.76
C GLY A 372 -10.05 -2.48 -19.63
N SER A 373 -9.11 -3.32 -19.14
CA SER A 373 -9.34 -4.26 -18.04
C SER A 373 -9.55 -3.58 -16.67
N GLY A 374 -9.30 -2.27 -16.54
CA GLY A 374 -9.64 -1.50 -15.34
C GLY A 374 -11.14 -1.50 -15.00
N ILE A 375 -11.98 -1.96 -15.91
CA ILE A 375 -13.40 -2.19 -15.64
C ILE A 375 -13.64 -3.25 -14.54
N THR A 376 -12.74 -4.21 -14.35
CA THR A 376 -13.00 -5.40 -13.51
C THR A 376 -13.35 -5.08 -12.07
N PRO A 377 -12.59 -4.28 -11.30
CA PRO A 377 -13.00 -3.90 -9.94
C PRO A 377 -14.22 -2.97 -9.92
N LEU A 378 -14.30 -2.07 -10.90
CA LEU A 378 -15.41 -1.11 -10.99
C LEU A 378 -16.75 -1.82 -11.30
N PHE A 379 -16.72 -2.86 -12.10
CA PHE A 379 -17.91 -3.66 -12.42
C PHE A 379 -18.52 -4.31 -11.18
N SER A 380 -17.66 -4.87 -10.31
CA SER A 380 -18.08 -5.38 -9.01
C SER A 380 -18.73 -4.31 -8.13
N MET A 381 -18.16 -3.08 -8.11
CA MET A 381 -18.67 -1.95 -7.34
C MET A 381 -20.01 -1.44 -7.90
N ILE A 382 -20.14 -1.36 -9.22
CA ILE A 382 -21.39 -0.91 -9.89
C ILE A 382 -22.56 -1.77 -9.43
N PHE A 383 -22.41 -3.09 -9.42
CA PHE A 383 -23.46 -3.96 -8.91
C PHE A 383 -23.87 -3.64 -7.46
N GLN A 384 -22.89 -3.41 -6.57
CA GLN A 384 -23.17 -3.03 -5.18
C GLN A 384 -23.91 -1.70 -5.08
N MET A 385 -23.49 -0.70 -5.86
CA MET A 385 -24.13 0.62 -5.87
C MET A 385 -25.58 0.51 -6.34
N LEU A 386 -25.80 -0.17 -7.47
CA LEU A 386 -27.13 -0.30 -8.05
C LEU A 386 -28.11 -1.10 -7.18
N GLN A 387 -27.64 -2.13 -6.51
CA GLN A 387 -28.44 -3.02 -5.69
C GLN A 387 -28.73 -2.44 -4.29
N PHE A 388 -27.73 -1.81 -3.66
CA PHE A 388 -27.81 -1.43 -2.25
C PHE A 388 -27.89 0.09 -2.01
N GLU A 389 -27.74 0.91 -3.07
CA GLU A 389 -27.92 2.37 -2.99
C GLU A 389 -28.88 2.85 -4.10
N PRO A 390 -30.16 2.48 -4.04
CA PRO A 390 -31.10 2.70 -5.14
C PRO A 390 -31.36 4.16 -5.48
N HIS A 391 -31.05 5.09 -4.55
CA HIS A 391 -31.22 6.53 -4.75
C HIS A 391 -29.95 7.22 -5.25
N SER A 392 -28.83 6.52 -5.32
CA SER A 392 -27.56 7.03 -5.82
C SER A 392 -27.49 6.96 -7.35
N LYS A 393 -26.88 7.96 -7.98
CA LYS A 393 -26.64 7.97 -9.44
C LYS A 393 -25.25 7.45 -9.73
N VAL A 394 -25.14 6.56 -10.72
CA VAL A 394 -23.87 5.96 -11.14
C VAL A 394 -23.64 6.24 -12.62
N VAL A 395 -22.53 6.86 -12.96
CA VAL A 395 -22.11 7.08 -14.35
C VAL A 395 -20.79 6.35 -14.59
N LEU A 396 -20.76 5.50 -15.61
CA LEU A 396 -19.55 4.84 -16.07
C LEU A 396 -19.03 5.51 -17.36
N LEU A 397 -17.85 6.07 -17.30
CA LEU A 397 -17.08 6.55 -18.45
C LEU A 397 -16.03 5.49 -18.78
N TYR A 398 -16.19 4.76 -19.88
CA TYR A 398 -15.38 3.59 -20.18
C TYR A 398 -14.59 3.75 -21.49
N THR A 399 -13.26 3.84 -21.39
CA THR A 399 -12.38 4.00 -22.54
C THR A 399 -11.76 2.69 -22.99
N ASN A 400 -11.79 2.44 -24.29
CA ASN A 400 -11.22 1.27 -24.96
C ASN A 400 -10.51 1.65 -26.25
N ARG A 401 -9.63 0.77 -26.75
CA ARG A 401 -8.94 0.99 -28.03
C ARG A 401 -9.86 0.75 -29.22
N LYS A 402 -10.74 -0.25 -29.13
CA LYS A 402 -11.69 -0.67 -30.16
C LYS A 402 -13.01 -1.07 -29.54
N VAL A 403 -14.09 -1.04 -30.32
CA VAL A 403 -15.42 -1.44 -29.86
C VAL A 403 -15.46 -2.92 -29.45
N GLU A 404 -14.73 -3.78 -30.18
CA GLU A 404 -14.66 -5.22 -29.95
C GLU A 404 -13.89 -5.58 -28.65
N SER A 405 -13.12 -4.63 -28.11
CA SER A 405 -12.36 -4.82 -26.86
C SER A 405 -13.09 -4.36 -25.59
N ILE A 406 -14.36 -3.97 -25.73
CA ILE A 406 -15.19 -3.56 -24.58
C ILE A 406 -15.61 -4.80 -23.80
N ILE A 407 -15.02 -4.96 -22.62
CA ILE A 407 -15.32 -6.07 -21.70
C ILE A 407 -16.70 -5.82 -21.07
N PHE A 408 -17.51 -6.86 -20.88
CA PHE A 408 -18.86 -6.81 -20.29
C PHE A 408 -19.88 -5.95 -21.05
N LYS A 409 -19.67 -5.69 -22.34
CA LYS A 409 -20.55 -4.79 -23.11
C LYS A 409 -22.03 -5.16 -23.03
N LYS A 410 -22.35 -6.46 -23.14
CA LYS A 410 -23.74 -6.96 -23.04
C LYS A 410 -24.32 -6.71 -21.66
N GLU A 411 -23.57 -7.05 -20.61
CA GLU A 411 -23.99 -6.90 -19.22
C GLU A 411 -24.15 -5.41 -18.84
N LEU A 412 -23.23 -4.53 -19.29
CA LEU A 412 -23.33 -3.09 -19.05
C LEU A 412 -24.57 -2.48 -19.71
N ASN A 413 -24.88 -2.87 -20.96
CA ASN A 413 -26.09 -2.43 -21.61
C ASN A 413 -27.37 -2.93 -20.93
N GLN A 414 -27.38 -4.18 -20.45
CA GLN A 414 -28.50 -4.73 -19.66
C GLN A 414 -28.68 -3.96 -18.35
N LEU A 415 -27.61 -3.66 -17.65
CA LEU A 415 -27.68 -2.85 -16.41
C LEU A 415 -28.21 -1.45 -16.69
N ALA A 416 -27.82 -0.80 -17.78
CA ALA A 416 -28.30 0.52 -18.15
C ALA A 416 -29.81 0.52 -18.51
N LEU A 417 -30.34 -0.58 -19.04
CA LEU A 417 -31.77 -0.77 -19.29
C LEU A 417 -32.54 -1.07 -17.99
N GLN A 418 -31.95 -1.84 -17.09
CA GLN A 418 -32.60 -2.30 -15.86
C GLN A 418 -32.63 -1.23 -14.76
N TYR A 419 -31.59 -0.38 -14.69
CA TYR A 419 -31.40 0.61 -13.63
C TYR A 419 -31.37 2.04 -14.18
N PRO A 420 -32.48 2.81 -14.11
CA PRO A 420 -32.54 4.18 -14.64
C PRO A 420 -31.50 5.14 -14.03
N GLN A 421 -31.03 4.86 -12.82
CA GLN A 421 -29.97 5.61 -12.14
C GLN A 421 -28.56 5.32 -12.64
N PHE A 422 -28.37 4.32 -13.54
CA PHE A 422 -27.11 3.95 -14.14
C PHE A 422 -26.99 4.49 -15.57
N LYS A 423 -25.92 5.22 -15.85
CA LYS A 423 -25.57 5.70 -17.18
C LYS A 423 -24.22 5.15 -17.60
N TYR A 424 -24.13 4.61 -18.80
CA TYR A 424 -22.92 4.05 -19.38
C TYR A 424 -22.55 4.77 -20.67
N ILE A 425 -21.30 5.24 -20.79
CA ILE A 425 -20.79 6.02 -21.92
C ILE A 425 -19.47 5.41 -22.38
N ASP A 426 -19.39 5.00 -23.67
CA ASP A 426 -18.19 4.47 -24.29
C ASP A 426 -17.32 5.56 -24.91
N PHE A 427 -16.02 5.46 -24.69
CA PHE A 427 -14.98 6.26 -25.31
C PHE A 427 -14.03 5.35 -26.09
N ILE A 428 -13.83 5.61 -27.39
CA ILE A 428 -12.96 4.82 -28.26
C ILE A 428 -11.74 5.65 -28.64
N SER A 429 -10.54 5.15 -28.31
CA SER A 429 -9.27 5.81 -28.64
C SER A 429 -9.19 6.17 -30.11
N GLY A 430 -8.83 7.42 -30.42
CA GLY A 430 -8.77 7.94 -31.77
C GLY A 430 -10.09 8.50 -32.36
N LYS A 431 -11.24 8.28 -31.66
CA LYS A 431 -12.52 8.90 -32.02
C LYS A 431 -12.92 9.97 -31.00
N ASN A 432 -12.91 9.62 -29.74
CA ASN A 432 -13.27 10.51 -28.61
C ASN A 432 -12.41 10.17 -27.39
N ARG A 433 -12.22 11.14 -26.52
CA ARG A 433 -11.52 10.99 -25.22
C ARG A 433 -12.38 11.59 -24.13
N ILE A 434 -12.18 11.11 -22.92
CA ILE A 434 -12.80 11.73 -21.73
C ILE A 434 -12.15 13.09 -21.54
N GLU A 435 -12.95 14.14 -21.63
CA GLU A 435 -12.54 15.53 -21.45
C GLU A 435 -13.00 16.08 -20.11
N LYS A 436 -12.54 17.28 -19.76
CA LYS A 436 -12.91 17.97 -18.53
C LYS A 436 -14.43 18.14 -18.41
N ASN A 437 -15.11 18.45 -19.51
CA ASN A 437 -16.55 18.67 -19.55
C ASN A 437 -17.35 17.40 -19.24
N ASP A 438 -16.83 16.21 -19.54
CA ASP A 438 -17.47 14.94 -19.20
C ASP A 438 -17.47 14.69 -17.69
N LEU A 439 -16.54 15.31 -16.95
CA LEU A 439 -16.39 15.21 -15.51
C LEU A 439 -17.08 16.35 -14.77
N ASP A 440 -17.25 17.52 -15.40
CA ASP A 440 -17.83 18.75 -14.78
C ASP A 440 -19.33 18.63 -14.47
N LEU A 441 -20.01 17.70 -15.13
CA LEU A 441 -21.44 17.41 -14.90
C LEU A 441 -21.76 16.95 -13.47
N PHE A 442 -20.74 16.57 -12.69
CA PHE A 442 -20.90 15.91 -11.40
C PHE A 442 -19.95 16.46 -10.34
N LYS A 443 -19.98 17.77 -10.09
CA LYS A 443 -19.07 18.46 -9.15
C LYS A 443 -19.01 17.86 -7.74
N ASP A 444 -20.12 17.31 -7.26
CA ASP A 444 -20.23 16.71 -5.93
C ASP A 444 -20.13 15.17 -5.96
N ALA A 445 -19.62 14.59 -7.05
CA ALA A 445 -19.52 13.14 -7.20
C ALA A 445 -18.31 12.56 -6.47
N TYR A 446 -18.43 11.28 -6.15
CA TYR A 446 -17.32 10.42 -5.77
C TYR A 446 -16.78 9.71 -7.01
N TYR A 447 -15.47 9.85 -7.24
CA TYR A 447 -14.79 9.31 -8.43
C TYR A 447 -14.06 8.02 -8.07
N TYR A 448 -14.26 6.98 -8.88
CA TYR A 448 -13.51 5.72 -8.81
C TYR A 448 -12.85 5.49 -10.16
N ILE A 449 -11.52 5.43 -10.19
CA ILE A 449 -10.72 5.46 -11.42
C ILE A 449 -9.82 4.25 -11.46
N CYS A 450 -9.92 3.46 -12.54
CA CYS A 450 -9.07 2.29 -12.74
C CYS A 450 -8.74 2.10 -14.24
N GLY A 451 -7.44 1.98 -14.54
CA GLY A 451 -6.96 1.84 -15.91
C GLY A 451 -5.47 2.16 -16.06
N PRO A 452 -4.99 2.35 -17.30
CA PRO A 452 -3.60 2.73 -17.57
C PRO A 452 -3.20 4.06 -16.93
N ASP A 453 -1.91 4.21 -16.59
CA ASP A 453 -1.40 5.41 -15.89
C ASP A 453 -1.71 6.69 -16.65
N ALA A 454 -1.52 6.71 -17.97
CA ALA A 454 -1.85 7.87 -18.82
C ALA A 454 -3.32 8.32 -18.69
N LEU A 455 -4.27 7.38 -18.54
CA LEU A 455 -5.67 7.71 -18.29
C LEU A 455 -5.83 8.29 -16.88
N LYS A 456 -5.29 7.62 -15.86
CA LYS A 456 -5.38 8.06 -14.47
C LYS A 456 -4.81 9.45 -14.27
N ASP A 457 -3.65 9.73 -14.87
CA ASP A 457 -2.98 11.03 -14.76
C ASP A 457 -3.76 12.14 -15.48
N GLY A 458 -4.31 11.86 -16.66
CA GLY A 458 -5.17 12.80 -17.39
C GLY A 458 -6.44 13.14 -16.60
N ILE A 459 -7.14 12.12 -16.06
CA ILE A 459 -8.35 12.33 -15.24
C ILE A 459 -8.01 13.07 -13.94
N ARG A 460 -6.91 12.71 -13.27
CA ARG A 460 -6.47 13.41 -12.04
C ARG A 460 -6.23 14.90 -12.30
N GLN A 461 -5.59 15.25 -13.43
CA GLN A 461 -5.39 16.64 -13.78
C GLN A 461 -6.72 17.37 -14.02
N HIS A 462 -7.66 16.79 -14.76
CA HIS A 462 -8.98 17.37 -14.97
C HIS A 462 -9.75 17.57 -13.65
N LEU A 463 -9.73 16.60 -12.74
CA LEU A 463 -10.40 16.71 -11.43
C LEU A 463 -9.75 17.78 -10.54
N LYS A 464 -8.44 17.96 -10.64
CA LYS A 464 -7.72 19.05 -9.96
C LYS A 464 -8.13 20.40 -10.51
N ASP A 465 -8.24 20.54 -11.83
CA ASP A 465 -8.67 21.78 -12.50
C ASP A 465 -10.14 22.12 -12.19
N LEU A 466 -10.95 21.11 -11.88
CA LEU A 466 -12.34 21.24 -11.42
C LEU A 466 -12.45 21.49 -9.90
N LYS A 467 -11.31 21.50 -9.18
CA LYS A 467 -11.24 21.66 -7.72
C LYS A 467 -12.06 20.62 -6.95
N ILE A 468 -12.13 19.38 -7.47
CA ILE A 468 -12.78 18.27 -6.77
C ILE A 468 -11.95 17.91 -5.54
N ALA A 469 -12.63 17.74 -4.40
CA ALA A 469 -11.97 17.34 -3.15
C ALA A 469 -11.29 15.99 -3.31
N LYS A 470 -10.04 15.87 -2.85
CA LYS A 470 -9.27 14.61 -2.91
C LYS A 470 -9.97 13.44 -2.22
N SER A 471 -10.64 13.70 -1.10
CA SER A 471 -11.45 12.71 -0.38
C SER A 471 -12.51 12.03 -1.25
N ASN A 472 -12.90 12.67 -2.34
CA ASN A 472 -13.89 12.16 -3.27
C ASN A 472 -13.28 11.39 -4.45
N ILE A 473 -11.93 11.26 -4.50
CA ILE A 473 -11.22 10.64 -5.62
C ILE A 473 -10.54 9.36 -5.14
N ASN A 474 -10.95 8.21 -5.68
CA ASN A 474 -10.38 6.90 -5.40
C ASN A 474 -9.74 6.37 -6.69
N ILE A 475 -8.44 6.08 -6.66
CA ILE A 475 -7.68 5.62 -7.82
C ILE A 475 -7.04 4.27 -7.50
N GLU A 476 -7.30 3.26 -8.36
CA GLU A 476 -6.60 1.99 -8.28
C GLU A 476 -5.22 2.07 -8.92
N HIS A 477 -4.22 1.66 -8.16
CA HIS A 477 -2.86 1.54 -8.64
C HIS A 477 -2.52 0.04 -8.76
N PHE A 478 -2.70 -0.52 -9.97
CA PHE A 478 -2.13 -1.84 -10.24
C PHE A 478 -0.61 -1.70 -10.17
N ALA A 479 0.01 -2.35 -9.19
CA ALA A 479 1.45 -2.48 -9.15
C ALA A 479 1.90 -3.17 -10.44
N ASP A 480 2.70 -2.50 -11.25
CA ASP A 480 3.29 -3.08 -12.46
C ASP A 480 4.06 -4.36 -12.07
N GLY A 481 3.37 -5.51 -12.10
CA GLY A 481 3.87 -6.87 -11.98
C GLY A 481 4.98 -7.22 -11.02
N TYR A 482 5.45 -6.29 -10.30
CA TYR A 482 6.42 -6.46 -9.27
C TYR A 482 5.70 -6.46 -7.92
N MET A 483 5.04 -7.58 -7.60
CA MET A 483 4.89 -7.94 -6.20
C MET A 483 6.28 -8.37 -5.73
N PRO A 484 6.98 -7.58 -4.87
CA PRO A 484 8.34 -7.90 -4.41
C PRO A 484 8.42 -9.23 -3.66
N TRP A 485 7.28 -9.85 -3.36
CA TRP A 485 7.10 -11.03 -2.55
C TRP A 485 7.62 -12.31 -3.15
N PHE A 486 7.48 -12.48 -4.45
CA PHE A 486 7.54 -13.82 -5.03
C PHE A 486 8.76 -14.08 -5.91
N GLY A 487 9.53 -13.06 -6.26
CA GLY A 487 10.74 -13.19 -7.10
C GLY A 487 12.03 -13.51 -6.32
N LEU A 488 12.07 -13.36 -5.00
CA LEU A 488 13.32 -13.42 -4.22
C LEU A 488 13.60 -14.76 -3.53
N PHE A 489 12.69 -15.73 -3.62
CA PHE A 489 12.91 -17.05 -3.02
C PHE A 489 13.64 -18.06 -3.92
N LYS A 490 13.94 -17.73 -5.17
CA LYS A 490 14.86 -18.51 -6.02
C LYS A 490 15.71 -17.53 -6.83
N GLY A 491 17.03 -17.62 -6.68
CA GLY A 491 18.07 -16.80 -7.29
C GLY A 491 18.08 -16.73 -8.82
N GLN A 492 17.02 -16.23 -9.42
CA GLN A 492 16.96 -15.92 -10.85
C GLN A 492 17.10 -14.42 -11.02
N LYS A 493 18.20 -14.01 -11.65
CA LYS A 493 18.39 -12.66 -12.16
C LYS A 493 17.21 -12.30 -13.07
N PRO A 494 16.53 -11.17 -12.86
CA PRO A 494 15.48 -10.75 -13.78
C PRO A 494 16.09 -10.48 -15.16
N ASN A 495 15.57 -11.14 -16.18
CA ASN A 495 15.95 -10.89 -17.57
C ASN A 495 15.36 -9.54 -17.98
N ILE A 496 16.22 -8.52 -18.10
CA ILE A 496 15.88 -7.09 -18.29
C ILE A 496 15.21 -6.79 -19.66
N LYS A 497 15.04 -7.78 -20.52
CA LYS A 497 14.48 -7.58 -21.87
C LYS A 497 12.95 -7.64 -21.97
N ASN A 498 12.24 -8.02 -20.94
CA ASN A 498 10.78 -8.05 -20.96
C ASN A 498 10.18 -6.94 -20.09
N LYS A 499 10.02 -5.75 -20.66
CA LYS A 499 9.06 -4.76 -20.19
C LYS A 499 7.66 -5.34 -20.37
N VAL A 500 7.20 -6.12 -19.42
CA VAL A 500 5.82 -6.60 -19.39
C VAL A 500 5.05 -5.65 -18.51
N ALA A 501 4.30 -4.80 -19.12
CA ALA A 501 3.31 -3.95 -18.49
C ALA A 501 2.14 -4.82 -18.00
N PHE A 502 1.54 -4.51 -16.87
CA PHE A 502 0.43 -5.21 -16.25
C PHE A 502 -0.88 -4.45 -16.44
N PHE A 503 -1.87 -5.16 -16.82
CA PHE A 503 -3.27 -4.78 -16.67
C PHE A 503 -4.06 -5.95 -16.09
#